data_a671e8e10e21dfe0966e3a3e954f227a
#
_entry.id   a671e8e10e21dfe0966e3a3e954f227a
#
_cell.length_a   1.000
_cell.length_b   1.000
_cell.length_c   1.000
_cell.angle_alpha   90.00
_cell.angle_beta   90.00
_cell.angle_gamma   90.00
#
_symmetry.space_group_name_H-M   'P 1'
#
loop_
_entity.id
_entity.type
_entity.pdbx_description
1 polymer ?
#
loop_
_entity_poly.entity_id
_entity_poly.type
_entity_poly.pdbx_seq_one_letter_code
_entity_poly.pdbx_strand_id
1 'polypeptide(L)'
;MLPRAIDFHVHLPTPDWLDGSMAGYVEAAEAYFRSPVQRSTLDDLADRYRDIDVMAVLLAWDAETATGRPRVPNETVADACRAYSDVFTGFGSVDPRKGDTAVAEVGQIAAAGLRGVKFHPSLQAFAPDDPVYWPIFAACQEHGLIALFHTGTSGIGAGQPGGQGIRLDYAQPIRLDPVAAAHPGLTIVAAHFGWPWHMELIAIALHKTNVYLDISGWSPRRIPPEVTRELRGRLSGQFLWGSDFPFLTPERCLAEFDALDLPADVADQVLRGNAARILRLG
;
A
#
# COMPACT_ATOMS: atom_id res chain seq x y z
N MET A 1 3.61 7.51 22.78
CA MET A 1 2.16 7.11 22.74
C MET A 1 1.82 6.88 21.29
N LEU A 2 1.08 5.82 20.95
CA LEU A 2 0.66 5.60 19.56
C LEU A 2 -0.34 6.70 19.15
N PRO A 3 -0.33 7.13 17.86
CA PRO A 3 -1.32 8.07 17.33
C PRO A 3 -2.73 7.45 17.31
N ARG A 4 -3.74 8.27 17.02
CA ARG A 4 -5.14 7.82 16.87
C ARG A 4 -5.26 6.73 15.80
N ALA A 5 -4.54 6.87 14.68
CA ALA A 5 -4.52 5.90 13.60
C ALA A 5 -3.16 5.88 12.89
N ILE A 6 -2.90 4.82 12.14
CA ILE A 6 -1.76 4.71 11.22
C ILE A 6 -2.33 4.50 9.82
N ASP A 7 -2.14 5.50 8.95
CA ASP A 7 -2.50 5.42 7.54
C ASP A 7 -1.44 4.60 6.80
N PHE A 8 -1.80 3.36 6.49
CA PHE A 8 -0.82 2.39 5.95
C PHE A 8 -0.54 2.59 4.46
N HIS A 9 -1.21 3.56 3.80
CA HIS A 9 -1.12 3.71 2.35
C HIS A 9 -1.20 5.18 1.92
N VAL A 10 -0.04 5.83 1.80
CA VAL A 10 0.05 7.26 1.47
C VAL A 10 1.07 7.48 0.37
N HIS A 11 0.62 7.92 -0.81
CA HIS A 11 1.50 8.36 -1.89
C HIS A 11 1.90 9.82 -1.70
N LEU A 12 3.07 10.18 -2.26
CA LEU A 12 3.56 11.56 -2.19
C LEU A 12 2.70 12.48 -3.09
N PRO A 13 2.10 13.55 -2.55
CA PRO A 13 1.26 14.47 -3.34
C PRO A 13 2.10 15.52 -4.10
N THR A 14 3.36 15.20 -4.36
CA THR A 14 4.37 16.11 -4.92
C THR A 14 4.41 16.05 -6.45
N PRO A 15 4.92 17.09 -7.12
CA PRO A 15 5.08 17.10 -8.57
C PRO A 15 5.90 15.92 -9.11
N ASP A 16 6.94 15.48 -8.40
CA ASP A 16 7.80 14.37 -8.83
C ASP A 16 7.00 13.08 -9.04
N TRP A 17 6.03 12.82 -8.17
CA TRP A 17 5.14 11.67 -8.36
C TRP A 17 4.01 11.98 -9.34
N LEU A 18 3.27 13.08 -9.15
CA LEU A 18 2.06 13.38 -9.92
C LEU A 18 2.34 13.73 -11.39
N ASP A 19 3.35 14.57 -11.64
CA ASP A 19 3.69 15.06 -12.99
C ASP A 19 4.83 14.24 -13.62
N GLY A 20 5.55 13.44 -12.82
CA GLY A 20 6.58 12.50 -13.24
C GLY A 20 6.06 11.08 -13.39
N SER A 21 6.06 10.32 -12.31
CA SER A 21 5.72 8.89 -12.31
C SER A 21 4.27 8.61 -12.74
N MET A 22 3.33 9.51 -12.41
CA MET A 22 1.90 9.40 -12.73
C MET A 22 1.49 10.19 -13.97
N ALA A 23 2.44 10.79 -14.69
CA ALA A 23 2.14 11.58 -15.89
C ALA A 23 1.25 10.81 -16.88
N GLY A 24 0.11 11.42 -17.27
CA GLY A 24 -0.89 10.81 -18.18
C GLY A 24 -1.77 9.73 -17.55
N TYR A 25 -1.67 9.50 -16.21
CA TYR A 25 -2.57 8.62 -15.48
C TYR A 25 -3.47 9.37 -14.48
N VAL A 26 -3.09 10.61 -14.12
CA VAL A 26 -3.79 11.38 -13.08
C VAL A 26 -5.25 11.61 -13.44
N GLU A 27 -5.55 12.02 -14.67
CA GLU A 27 -6.93 12.30 -15.11
C GLU A 27 -7.82 11.05 -15.07
N ALA A 28 -7.26 9.88 -15.44
CA ALA A 28 -7.98 8.61 -15.36
C ALA A 28 -8.27 8.24 -13.89
N ALA A 29 -7.31 8.45 -13.00
CA ALA A 29 -7.46 8.22 -11.58
C ALA A 29 -8.49 9.17 -10.96
N GLU A 30 -8.46 10.47 -11.27
CA GLU A 30 -9.45 11.45 -10.81
C GLU A 30 -10.88 11.08 -11.24
N ALA A 31 -11.03 10.65 -12.50
CA ALA A 31 -12.32 10.17 -13.01
C ALA A 31 -12.80 8.91 -12.28
N TYR A 32 -11.90 7.96 -12.01
CA TYR A 32 -12.19 6.73 -11.29
C TYR A 32 -12.62 6.99 -9.84
N PHE A 33 -11.84 7.78 -9.11
CA PHE A 33 -12.14 8.13 -7.70
C PHE A 33 -13.24 9.20 -7.57
N ARG A 34 -13.61 9.87 -8.67
CA ARG A 34 -14.55 11.00 -8.70
C ARG A 34 -14.15 12.10 -7.72
N SER A 35 -12.87 12.36 -7.65
CA SER A 35 -12.25 13.32 -6.73
C SER A 35 -11.00 13.89 -7.37
N PRO A 36 -10.76 15.21 -7.29
CA PRO A 36 -9.49 15.77 -7.71
C PRO A 36 -8.36 15.25 -6.82
N VAL A 37 -7.23 14.97 -7.43
CA VAL A 37 -6.03 14.56 -6.70
C VAL A 37 -5.49 15.76 -5.92
N GLN A 38 -5.27 15.55 -4.62
CA GLN A 38 -4.72 16.59 -3.74
C GLN A 38 -3.24 16.79 -4.06
N ARG A 39 -2.83 18.05 -4.27
CA ARG A 39 -1.42 18.44 -4.46
C ARG A 39 -0.96 19.21 -3.23
N SER A 40 0.17 18.86 -2.67
CA SER A 40 0.75 19.58 -1.53
C SER A 40 2.26 19.37 -1.46
N THR A 41 2.91 20.19 -0.62
CA THR A 41 4.29 19.96 -0.21
C THR A 41 4.37 18.89 0.87
N LEU A 42 5.58 18.43 1.20
CA LEU A 42 5.79 17.50 2.31
C LEU A 42 5.55 18.18 3.67
N ASP A 43 5.82 19.49 3.78
CA ASP A 43 5.51 20.27 4.98
C ASP A 43 4.00 20.30 5.23
N ASP A 44 3.21 20.67 4.22
CA ASP A 44 1.74 20.71 4.31
C ASP A 44 1.17 19.32 4.61
N LEU A 45 1.78 18.27 4.06
CA LEU A 45 1.38 16.90 4.32
C LEU A 45 1.65 16.52 5.78
N ALA A 46 2.83 16.85 6.30
CA ALA A 46 3.20 16.57 7.68
C ALA A 46 2.26 17.30 8.67
N ASP A 47 1.99 18.57 8.44
CA ASP A 47 1.08 19.35 9.27
C ASP A 47 -0.33 18.78 9.22
N ARG A 48 -0.83 18.40 8.05
CA ARG A 48 -2.14 17.75 7.90
C ARG A 48 -2.27 16.48 8.75
N TYR A 49 -1.25 15.60 8.72
CA TYR A 49 -1.30 14.35 9.48
C TYR A 49 -1.13 14.58 10.99
N ARG A 50 -0.38 15.62 11.41
CA ARG A 50 -0.31 16.06 12.82
C ARG A 50 -1.66 16.56 13.33
N ASP A 51 -2.35 17.39 12.53
CA ASP A 51 -3.62 18.00 12.91
C ASP A 51 -4.72 16.96 13.20
N ILE A 52 -4.64 15.79 12.55
CA ILE A 52 -5.61 14.70 12.75
C ILE A 52 -5.10 13.57 13.66
N ASP A 53 -3.91 13.72 14.25
CA ASP A 53 -3.25 12.71 15.09
C ASP A 53 -3.12 11.34 14.38
N VAL A 54 -2.58 11.35 13.17
CA VAL A 54 -2.36 10.16 12.35
C VAL A 54 -0.90 10.07 11.90
N MET A 55 -0.31 8.90 12.00
CA MET A 55 0.99 8.60 11.37
C MET A 55 0.75 8.08 9.95
N ALA A 56 1.55 8.54 8.98
CA ALA A 56 1.48 8.09 7.60
C ALA A 56 2.63 7.15 7.23
N VAL A 57 2.31 6.07 6.51
CA VAL A 57 3.30 5.23 5.80
C VAL A 57 3.44 5.76 4.38
N LEU A 58 4.50 6.52 4.12
CA LEU A 58 4.81 7.07 2.81
C LEU A 58 5.33 5.99 1.87
N LEU A 59 4.91 6.02 0.62
CA LEU A 59 5.26 5.01 -0.38
C LEU A 59 6.12 5.62 -1.50
N ALA A 60 7.31 5.07 -1.73
CA ALA A 60 8.07 5.31 -2.95
C ALA A 60 7.40 4.60 -4.15
N TRP A 61 7.91 4.89 -5.35
CA TRP A 61 7.31 4.41 -6.58
C TRP A 61 8.37 4.11 -7.63
N ASP A 62 8.42 2.86 -8.14
CA ASP A 62 9.29 2.49 -9.24
C ASP A 62 8.58 1.52 -10.21
N ALA A 63 8.23 2.01 -11.39
CA ALA A 63 7.67 1.24 -12.49
C ALA A 63 8.33 1.62 -13.82
N GLU A 64 9.60 2.03 -13.76
CA GLU A 64 10.33 2.61 -14.90
C GLU A 64 10.36 1.67 -16.11
N THR A 65 10.68 0.37 -15.90
CA THR A 65 10.81 -0.59 -17.00
C THR A 65 9.50 -0.78 -17.79
N ALA A 66 8.37 -0.78 -17.08
CA ALA A 66 7.08 -1.02 -17.72
C ALA A 66 6.47 0.24 -18.33
N THR A 67 6.68 1.40 -17.70
CA THR A 67 5.99 2.66 -18.06
C THR A 67 6.87 3.63 -18.83
N GLY A 68 8.18 3.51 -18.73
CA GLY A 68 9.14 4.52 -19.23
C GLY A 68 9.09 5.86 -18.47
N ARG A 69 8.39 5.91 -17.31
CA ARG A 69 8.27 7.11 -16.48
C ARG A 69 9.28 7.08 -15.34
N PRO A 70 9.74 8.26 -14.87
CA PRO A 70 10.70 8.32 -13.78
C PRO A 70 10.12 7.72 -12.49
N ARG A 71 10.98 7.11 -11.69
CA ARG A 71 10.63 6.66 -10.34
C ARG A 71 10.60 7.82 -9.36
N VAL A 72 9.94 7.63 -8.21
CA VAL A 72 10.21 8.40 -7.00
C VAL A 72 11.36 7.68 -6.28
N PRO A 73 12.52 8.32 -6.11
CA PRO A 73 13.66 7.70 -5.44
C PRO A 73 13.33 7.27 -4.00
N ASN A 74 13.87 6.14 -3.56
CA ASN A 74 13.69 5.64 -2.19
C ASN A 74 14.24 6.64 -1.16
N GLU A 75 15.30 7.35 -1.53
CA GLU A 75 15.94 8.40 -0.72
C GLU A 75 14.96 9.54 -0.42
N THR A 76 14.10 9.93 -1.36
CA THR A 76 13.09 10.97 -1.16
C THR A 76 12.15 10.61 0.00
N VAL A 77 11.69 9.35 0.07
CA VAL A 77 10.85 8.87 1.16
C VAL A 77 11.65 8.75 2.46
N ALA A 78 12.88 8.26 2.39
CA ALA A 78 13.74 8.14 3.57
C ALA A 78 14.07 9.51 4.18
N ASP A 79 14.35 10.52 3.34
CA ASP A 79 14.59 11.90 3.79
C ASP A 79 13.35 12.50 4.44
N ALA A 80 12.17 12.33 3.85
CA ALA A 80 10.90 12.77 4.42
C ALA A 80 10.65 12.12 5.80
N CYS A 81 10.87 10.80 5.91
CA CYS A 81 10.72 10.10 7.19
C CYS A 81 11.73 10.56 8.26
N ARG A 82 12.93 10.98 7.86
CA ARG A 82 13.91 11.56 8.81
C ARG A 82 13.52 12.97 9.23
N ALA A 83 13.07 13.79 8.29
CA ALA A 83 12.68 15.18 8.55
C ALA A 83 11.43 15.28 9.44
N TYR A 84 10.48 14.37 9.27
CA TYR A 84 9.17 14.37 9.95
C TYR A 84 8.93 13.05 10.68
N SER A 85 9.92 12.60 11.47
CA SER A 85 9.92 11.29 12.13
C SER A 85 8.85 11.12 13.22
N ASP A 86 8.21 12.21 13.62
CA ASP A 86 7.06 12.21 14.53
C ASP A 86 5.76 11.77 13.88
N VAL A 87 5.66 11.89 12.55
CA VAL A 87 4.40 11.67 11.80
C VAL A 87 4.57 10.76 10.59
N PHE A 88 5.80 10.55 10.07
CA PHE A 88 6.05 9.71 8.91
C PHE A 88 6.93 8.50 9.22
N THR A 89 6.56 7.38 8.67
CA THR A 89 7.40 6.23 8.37
C THR A 89 7.23 5.89 6.89
N GLY A 90 8.02 5.00 6.30
CA GLY A 90 7.89 4.81 4.87
C GLY A 90 8.38 3.47 4.34
N PHE A 91 7.95 3.19 3.10
CA PHE A 91 8.35 2.05 2.30
C PHE A 91 9.07 2.53 1.04
N GLY A 92 10.13 1.82 0.68
CA GLY A 92 10.73 1.93 -0.64
C GLY A 92 9.87 1.29 -1.73
N SER A 93 10.34 1.38 -2.95
CA SER A 93 9.82 0.63 -4.09
C SER A 93 10.98 0.16 -4.95
N VAL A 94 10.86 -1.00 -5.54
CA VAL A 94 11.81 -1.51 -6.53
C VAL A 94 11.05 -1.94 -7.78
N ASP A 95 11.66 -1.82 -8.95
CA ASP A 95 11.10 -2.38 -10.18
C ASP A 95 11.58 -3.85 -10.30
N PRO A 96 10.67 -4.84 -10.16
CA PRO A 96 11.06 -6.25 -10.17
C PRO A 96 11.74 -6.69 -11.47
N ARG A 97 11.48 -5.99 -12.58
CA ARG A 97 12.04 -6.30 -13.89
C ARG A 97 13.51 -5.90 -14.02
N LYS A 98 14.08 -5.20 -13.04
CA LYS A 98 15.52 -4.89 -12.97
C LYS A 98 16.37 -6.05 -12.38
N GLY A 99 15.73 -7.18 -12.03
CA GLY A 99 16.42 -8.41 -11.62
C GLY A 99 17.34 -8.20 -10.40
N ASP A 100 18.61 -8.59 -10.51
CA ASP A 100 19.58 -8.51 -9.41
C ASP A 100 19.76 -7.09 -8.85
N THR A 101 19.56 -6.06 -9.67
CA THR A 101 19.57 -4.67 -9.21
C THR A 101 18.44 -4.41 -8.23
N ALA A 102 17.23 -4.92 -8.50
CA ALA A 102 16.10 -4.80 -7.59
C ALA A 102 16.36 -5.54 -6.27
N VAL A 103 17.00 -6.71 -6.31
CA VAL A 103 17.40 -7.47 -5.10
C VAL A 103 18.37 -6.66 -4.25
N ALA A 104 19.41 -6.08 -4.86
CA ALA A 104 20.39 -5.26 -4.15
C ALA A 104 19.76 -3.99 -3.55
N GLU A 105 18.81 -3.39 -4.24
CA GLU A 105 18.09 -2.18 -3.79
C GLU A 105 17.23 -2.44 -2.54
N VAL A 106 16.69 -3.66 -2.35
CA VAL A 106 15.99 -4.05 -1.11
C VAL A 106 16.90 -3.86 0.12
N GLY A 107 18.17 -4.25 0.03
CA GLY A 107 19.13 -4.03 1.12
C GLY A 107 19.40 -2.55 1.38
N GLN A 108 19.42 -1.72 0.34
CA GLN A 108 19.58 -0.27 0.48
C GLN A 108 18.36 0.37 1.15
N ILE A 109 17.14 -0.07 0.81
CA ILE A 109 15.89 0.34 1.45
C ILE A 109 15.93 0.06 2.95
N ALA A 110 16.37 -1.14 3.35
CA ALA A 110 16.54 -1.50 4.75
C ALA A 110 17.57 -0.63 5.45
N ALA A 111 18.73 -0.42 4.82
CA ALA A 111 19.81 0.42 5.34
C ALA A 111 19.40 1.90 5.50
N ALA A 112 18.50 2.39 4.64
CA ALA A 112 17.93 3.74 4.74
C ALA A 112 16.89 3.90 5.88
N GLY A 113 16.54 2.80 6.58
CA GLY A 113 15.60 2.80 7.70
C GLY A 113 14.13 2.70 7.29
N LEU A 114 13.85 2.46 6.02
CA LEU A 114 12.50 2.20 5.53
C LEU A 114 12.01 0.82 6.02
N ARG A 115 10.70 0.67 6.20
CA ARG A 115 10.08 -0.47 6.88
C ARG A 115 9.50 -1.53 5.93
N GLY A 116 9.48 -1.26 4.64
CA GLY A 116 8.92 -2.18 3.65
C GLY A 116 9.21 -1.78 2.23
N VAL A 117 8.68 -2.56 1.29
CA VAL A 117 8.77 -2.35 -0.15
C VAL A 117 7.36 -2.38 -0.75
N LYS A 118 7.02 -1.32 -1.50
CA LYS A 118 5.78 -1.21 -2.29
C LYS A 118 5.97 -1.83 -3.66
N PHE A 119 5.01 -2.68 -4.04
CA PHE A 119 4.87 -3.25 -5.38
C PHE A 119 3.52 -2.87 -5.99
N HIS A 120 3.50 -2.65 -7.30
CA HIS A 120 2.28 -2.46 -8.07
C HIS A 120 2.28 -3.40 -9.29
N PRO A 121 1.92 -4.69 -9.11
CA PRO A 121 2.10 -5.72 -10.12
C PRO A 121 1.53 -5.37 -11.50
N SER A 122 0.31 -4.81 -11.56
CA SER A 122 -0.31 -4.40 -12.81
C SER A 122 0.47 -3.30 -13.54
N LEU A 123 0.98 -2.29 -12.82
CA LEU A 123 1.72 -1.18 -13.41
C LEU A 123 3.16 -1.55 -13.73
N GLN A 124 3.81 -2.33 -12.86
CA GLN A 124 5.17 -2.84 -13.04
C GLN A 124 5.24 -4.00 -14.04
N ALA A 125 4.07 -4.50 -14.50
CA ALA A 125 3.90 -5.58 -15.48
C ALA A 125 4.65 -6.87 -15.08
N PHE A 126 4.43 -7.34 -13.85
CA PHE A 126 5.00 -8.60 -13.35
C PHE A 126 3.96 -9.42 -12.57
N ALA A 127 4.11 -10.73 -12.61
CA ALA A 127 3.28 -11.67 -11.86
C ALA A 127 4.01 -12.08 -10.57
N PRO A 128 3.47 -11.77 -9.36
CA PRO A 128 4.16 -12.11 -8.11
C PRO A 128 4.43 -13.60 -7.91
N ASP A 129 3.60 -14.45 -8.49
CA ASP A 129 3.71 -15.92 -8.45
C ASP A 129 4.77 -16.48 -9.41
N ASP A 130 5.38 -15.67 -10.27
CA ASP A 130 6.51 -16.09 -11.11
C ASP A 130 7.79 -16.20 -10.26
N PRO A 131 8.40 -17.41 -10.13
CA PRO A 131 9.58 -17.62 -9.31
C PRO A 131 10.79 -16.76 -9.68
N VAL A 132 10.84 -16.20 -10.87
CA VAL A 132 11.93 -15.31 -11.30
C VAL A 132 12.06 -14.07 -10.41
N TYR A 133 10.96 -13.62 -9.78
CA TYR A 133 10.92 -12.45 -8.88
C TYR A 133 11.11 -12.81 -7.40
N TRP A 134 11.08 -14.09 -7.03
CA TRP A 134 11.15 -14.53 -5.63
C TRP A 134 12.43 -14.16 -4.90
N PRO A 135 13.61 -14.01 -5.54
CA PRO A 135 14.79 -13.48 -4.88
C PRO A 135 14.57 -12.10 -4.23
N ILE A 136 13.71 -11.24 -4.81
CA ILE A 136 13.35 -9.94 -4.23
C ILE A 136 12.57 -10.13 -2.92
N PHE A 137 11.62 -11.06 -2.90
CA PHE A 137 10.81 -11.36 -1.71
C PHE A 137 11.62 -12.07 -0.62
N ALA A 138 12.57 -12.91 -1.01
CA ALA A 138 13.53 -13.51 -0.09
C ALA A 138 14.40 -12.42 0.57
N ALA A 139 14.88 -11.44 -0.18
CA ALA A 139 15.62 -10.30 0.36
C ALA A 139 14.76 -9.46 1.30
N CYS A 140 13.47 -9.20 0.97
CA CYS A 140 12.54 -8.52 1.87
C CYS A 140 12.40 -9.28 3.20
N GLN A 141 12.23 -10.61 3.15
CA GLN A 141 12.15 -11.46 4.34
C GLN A 141 13.45 -11.42 5.16
N GLU A 142 14.62 -11.53 4.52
CA GLU A 142 15.93 -11.50 5.17
C GLU A 142 16.18 -10.19 5.93
N HIS A 143 15.79 -9.07 5.33
CA HIS A 143 15.92 -7.74 5.94
C HIS A 143 14.74 -7.38 6.87
N GLY A 144 13.76 -8.26 7.05
CA GLY A 144 12.59 -8.02 7.90
C GLY A 144 11.69 -6.90 7.41
N LEU A 145 11.69 -6.64 6.10
CA LEU A 145 10.85 -5.64 5.44
C LEU A 145 9.46 -6.22 5.12
N ILE A 146 8.46 -5.37 5.18
CA ILE A 146 7.09 -5.69 4.77
C ILE A 146 6.98 -5.58 3.25
N ALA A 147 6.34 -6.55 2.59
CA ALA A 147 6.02 -6.48 1.17
C ALA A 147 4.56 -6.02 0.98
N LEU A 148 4.35 -4.78 0.54
CA LEU A 148 3.04 -4.19 0.27
C LEU A 148 2.73 -4.28 -1.22
N PHE A 149 1.72 -5.07 -1.59
CA PHE A 149 1.28 -5.24 -2.97
C PHE A 149 -0.02 -4.50 -3.24
N HIS A 150 -0.06 -3.73 -4.33
CA HIS A 150 -1.34 -3.34 -4.92
C HIS A 150 -2.06 -4.62 -5.37
N THR A 151 -3.34 -4.76 -5.02
CA THR A 151 -4.19 -5.89 -5.43
C THR A 151 -5.55 -5.41 -5.93
N GLY A 152 -6.15 -6.20 -6.82
CA GLY A 152 -7.45 -5.88 -7.39
C GLY A 152 -7.37 -4.94 -8.59
N THR A 153 -8.45 -4.19 -8.80
CA THR A 153 -8.53 -3.18 -9.85
C THR A 153 -7.72 -1.94 -9.53
N SER A 154 -7.45 -1.13 -10.54
CA SER A 154 -6.66 0.10 -10.40
C SER A 154 -7.39 1.29 -11.02
N GLY A 155 -7.24 2.47 -10.41
CA GLY A 155 -7.62 3.74 -11.02
C GLY A 155 -6.69 4.16 -12.16
N ILE A 156 -5.46 3.62 -12.21
CA ILE A 156 -4.49 3.91 -13.25
C ILE A 156 -4.95 3.25 -14.56
N GLY A 157 -5.11 4.06 -15.62
CA GLY A 157 -5.61 3.61 -16.91
C GLY A 157 -7.11 3.28 -16.95
N ALA A 158 -7.83 3.42 -15.84
CA ALA A 158 -9.26 3.12 -15.78
C ALA A 158 -10.07 4.00 -16.73
N GLY A 159 -11.07 3.40 -17.42
CA GLY A 159 -11.90 4.10 -18.38
C GLY A 159 -11.21 4.47 -19.71
N GLN A 160 -9.94 4.16 -19.87
CA GLN A 160 -9.20 4.40 -21.09
C GLN A 160 -9.22 3.17 -22.03
N PRO A 161 -9.12 3.35 -23.37
CA PRO A 161 -9.03 2.25 -24.30
C PRO A 161 -7.92 1.26 -23.92
N GLY A 162 -8.27 -0.03 -23.77
CA GLY A 162 -7.34 -1.07 -23.34
C GLY A 162 -6.69 -0.85 -21.99
N GLY A 163 -7.26 0.06 -21.13
CA GLY A 163 -6.68 0.39 -19.84
C GLY A 163 -5.26 0.95 -19.92
N GLN A 164 -4.91 1.61 -21.02
CA GLN A 164 -3.54 2.07 -21.34
C GLN A 164 -2.49 0.93 -21.32
N GLY A 165 -2.90 -0.30 -21.63
CA GLY A 165 -2.03 -1.47 -21.64
C GLY A 165 -1.81 -2.13 -20.27
N ILE A 166 -2.45 -1.61 -19.21
CA ILE A 166 -2.34 -2.15 -17.85
C ILE A 166 -3.17 -3.44 -17.72
N ARG A 167 -2.53 -4.51 -17.25
CA ARG A 167 -3.16 -5.81 -17.08
C ARG A 167 -3.52 -6.04 -15.62
N LEU A 168 -4.82 -6.22 -15.33
CA LEU A 168 -5.32 -6.43 -13.97
C LEU A 168 -5.02 -7.83 -13.42
N ASP A 169 -4.82 -8.82 -14.30
CA ASP A 169 -4.54 -10.20 -13.87
C ASP A 169 -3.24 -10.33 -13.07
N TYR A 170 -2.27 -9.42 -13.23
CA TYR A 170 -1.07 -9.37 -12.40
C TYR A 170 -1.37 -9.01 -10.92
N ALA A 171 -2.46 -8.29 -10.67
CA ALA A 171 -2.86 -7.88 -9.32
C ALA A 171 -3.97 -8.76 -8.71
N GLN A 172 -4.28 -9.93 -9.31
CA GLN A 172 -5.18 -10.89 -8.69
C GLN A 172 -4.59 -11.39 -7.37
N PRO A 173 -5.34 -11.35 -6.26
CA PRO A 173 -4.84 -11.74 -4.94
C PRO A 173 -4.30 -13.18 -4.87
N ILE A 174 -4.88 -14.10 -5.64
CA ILE A 174 -4.46 -15.50 -5.65
C ILE A 174 -2.97 -15.68 -5.99
N ARG A 175 -2.37 -14.74 -6.72
CA ARG A 175 -0.94 -14.75 -7.05
C ARG A 175 -0.04 -14.54 -5.83
N LEU A 176 -0.59 -14.04 -4.71
CA LEU A 176 0.16 -13.90 -3.45
C LEU A 176 0.17 -15.20 -2.63
N ASP A 177 -0.71 -16.16 -2.93
CA ASP A 177 -0.78 -17.42 -2.18
C ASP A 177 0.51 -18.22 -2.25
N PRO A 178 1.12 -18.50 -3.44
CA PRO A 178 2.39 -19.20 -3.52
C PRO A 178 3.55 -18.40 -2.93
N VAL A 179 3.55 -17.06 -3.05
CA VAL A 179 4.58 -16.20 -2.44
C VAL A 179 4.55 -16.33 -0.92
N ALA A 180 3.36 -16.22 -0.32
CA ALA A 180 3.19 -16.33 1.12
C ALA A 180 3.54 -17.73 1.66
N ALA A 181 3.31 -18.77 0.87
CA ALA A 181 3.68 -20.14 1.20
C ALA A 181 5.19 -20.38 1.14
N ALA A 182 5.86 -19.83 0.13
CA ALA A 182 7.31 -19.97 -0.06
C ALA A 182 8.12 -19.11 0.92
N HIS A 183 7.55 -18.00 1.39
CA HIS A 183 8.21 -17.04 2.29
C HIS A 183 7.41 -16.84 3.59
N PRO A 184 7.36 -17.86 4.49
CA PRO A 184 6.50 -17.81 5.67
C PRO A 184 6.93 -16.75 6.71
N GLY A 185 8.17 -16.28 6.67
CA GLY A 185 8.67 -15.19 7.50
C GLY A 185 8.43 -13.79 6.92
N LEU A 186 7.96 -13.69 5.67
CA LEU A 186 7.66 -12.42 5.03
C LEU A 186 6.27 -11.93 5.45
N THR A 187 6.18 -10.72 6.00
CA THR A 187 4.90 -10.04 6.17
C THR A 187 4.45 -9.48 4.82
N ILE A 188 3.32 -9.95 4.32
CA ILE A 188 2.70 -9.49 3.07
C ILE A 188 1.47 -8.67 3.41
N VAL A 189 1.34 -7.49 2.80
CA VAL A 189 0.14 -6.66 2.87
C VAL A 189 -0.45 -6.55 1.46
N ALA A 190 -1.72 -6.95 1.32
CA ALA A 190 -2.47 -6.85 0.08
C ALA A 190 -3.38 -5.62 0.14
N ALA A 191 -3.06 -4.59 -0.61
CA ALA A 191 -3.77 -3.32 -0.60
C ALA A 191 -5.16 -3.40 -1.25
N HIS A 192 -6.07 -2.53 -0.81
CA HIS A 192 -7.41 -2.34 -1.39
C HIS A 192 -8.29 -3.60 -1.30
N PHE A 193 -8.03 -4.45 -0.28
CA PHE A 193 -8.69 -5.76 -0.06
C PHE A 193 -8.94 -6.59 -1.33
N GLY A 194 -8.20 -6.32 -2.40
CA GLY A 194 -8.22 -7.11 -3.64
C GLY A 194 -9.49 -7.01 -4.46
N TRP A 195 -10.31 -5.95 -4.33
CA TRP A 195 -11.55 -5.84 -5.09
C TRP A 195 -11.32 -5.91 -6.62
N PRO A 196 -12.12 -6.65 -7.40
CA PRO A 196 -13.34 -7.39 -7.01
C PRO A 196 -13.07 -8.85 -6.53
N TRP A 197 -11.83 -9.30 -6.47
CA TRP A 197 -11.44 -10.67 -6.07
C TRP A 197 -11.18 -10.79 -4.56
N HIS A 198 -11.84 -9.99 -3.74
CA HIS A 198 -11.65 -9.95 -2.27
C HIS A 198 -11.91 -11.30 -1.57
N MET A 199 -12.75 -12.18 -2.16
CA MET A 199 -12.97 -13.51 -1.61
C MET A 199 -11.73 -14.41 -1.71
N GLU A 200 -10.89 -14.25 -2.75
CA GLU A 200 -9.60 -14.92 -2.85
C GLU A 200 -8.67 -14.46 -1.73
N LEU A 201 -8.59 -13.13 -1.52
CA LEU A 201 -7.73 -12.56 -0.49
C LEU A 201 -8.18 -12.96 0.93
N ILE A 202 -9.48 -12.96 1.20
CA ILE A 202 -10.05 -13.47 2.46
C ILE A 202 -9.64 -14.92 2.68
N ALA A 203 -9.75 -15.76 1.65
CA ALA A 203 -9.37 -17.17 1.75
C ALA A 203 -7.88 -17.33 2.08
N ILE A 204 -7.01 -16.56 1.44
CA ILE A 204 -5.56 -16.57 1.69
C ILE A 204 -5.27 -16.12 3.13
N ALA A 205 -5.83 -15.01 3.59
CA ALA A 205 -5.58 -14.49 4.92
C ALA A 205 -6.11 -15.40 6.04
N LEU A 206 -7.24 -16.07 5.82
CA LEU A 206 -7.74 -17.11 6.74
C LEU A 206 -6.83 -18.31 6.81
N HIS A 207 -6.08 -18.61 5.77
CA HIS A 207 -5.18 -19.75 5.69
C HIS A 207 -3.75 -19.42 6.14
N LYS A 208 -3.32 -18.16 6.00
CA LYS A 208 -1.93 -17.72 6.19
C LYS A 208 -1.84 -16.52 7.14
N THR A 209 -1.12 -16.69 8.23
CA THR A 209 -0.99 -15.66 9.29
C THR A 209 -0.04 -14.52 8.90
N ASN A 210 0.74 -14.69 7.86
CA ASN A 210 1.68 -13.69 7.34
C ASN A 210 1.09 -12.78 6.26
N VAL A 211 -0.23 -12.90 5.98
CA VAL A 211 -0.94 -12.07 4.97
C VAL A 211 -1.93 -11.14 5.67
N TYR A 212 -1.82 -9.85 5.38
CA TYR A 212 -2.65 -8.77 5.89
C TYR A 212 -3.43 -8.12 4.75
N LEU A 213 -4.56 -7.50 5.08
CA LEU A 213 -5.42 -6.77 4.14
C LEU A 213 -5.42 -5.29 4.51
N ASP A 214 -5.19 -4.43 3.53
CA ASP A 214 -5.32 -2.99 3.68
C ASP A 214 -6.64 -2.53 3.03
N ILE A 215 -7.42 -1.72 3.74
CA ILE A 215 -8.73 -1.22 3.27
C ILE A 215 -8.65 0.13 2.55
N SER A 216 -7.46 0.59 2.19
CA SER A 216 -7.23 1.84 1.46
C SER A 216 -7.84 1.86 0.06
N GLY A 217 -7.90 3.03 -0.57
CA GLY A 217 -8.38 3.21 -1.95
C GLY A 217 -9.90 3.06 -2.12
N TRP A 218 -10.62 2.81 -1.04
CA TRP A 218 -12.08 2.69 -1.03
C TRP A 218 -12.68 3.51 0.10
N SER A 219 -13.80 4.17 -0.22
CA SER A 219 -14.65 4.75 0.82
C SER A 219 -15.10 3.61 1.75
N PRO A 220 -14.86 3.68 3.08
CA PRO A 220 -15.28 2.64 4.02
C PRO A 220 -16.75 2.23 3.91
N ARG A 221 -17.63 3.16 3.52
CA ARG A 221 -19.06 2.87 3.26
C ARG A 221 -19.32 1.94 2.08
N ARG A 222 -18.33 1.71 1.23
CA ARG A 222 -18.43 0.87 0.02
C ARG A 222 -17.69 -0.46 0.16
N ILE A 223 -17.12 -0.73 1.32
CA ILE A 223 -16.50 -2.02 1.61
C ILE A 223 -17.57 -3.12 1.54
N PRO A 224 -17.35 -4.21 0.78
CA PRO A 224 -18.30 -5.30 0.66
C PRO A 224 -18.68 -5.91 2.02
N PRO A 225 -19.93 -6.35 2.21
CA PRO A 225 -20.38 -6.95 3.47
C PRO A 225 -19.54 -8.15 3.91
N GLU A 226 -19.03 -8.94 2.97
CA GLU A 226 -18.16 -10.09 3.23
C GLU A 226 -16.85 -9.65 3.87
N VAL A 227 -16.24 -8.57 3.36
CA VAL A 227 -15.01 -7.99 3.91
C VAL A 227 -15.26 -7.42 5.31
N THR A 228 -16.35 -6.65 5.47
CA THR A 228 -16.73 -6.06 6.78
C THR A 228 -17.01 -7.15 7.81
N ARG A 229 -17.62 -8.26 7.43
CA ARG A 229 -17.87 -9.40 8.32
C ARG A 229 -16.56 -10.00 8.83
N GLU A 230 -15.58 -10.25 7.98
CA GLU A 230 -14.29 -10.79 8.38
C GLU A 230 -13.45 -9.79 9.19
N LEU A 231 -13.55 -8.49 8.85
CA LEU A 231 -12.94 -7.41 9.62
C LEU A 231 -13.48 -7.36 11.06
N ARG A 232 -14.79 -7.53 11.25
CA ARG A 232 -15.42 -7.63 12.58
C ARG A 232 -15.09 -8.90 13.34
N GLY A 233 -14.65 -9.94 12.64
CA GLY A 233 -14.55 -11.30 13.17
C GLY A 233 -13.15 -11.90 13.08
N ARG A 234 -13.02 -12.94 12.27
CA ARG A 234 -11.84 -13.80 12.24
C ARG A 234 -10.54 -13.12 11.82
N LEU A 235 -10.61 -12.07 11.01
CA LEU A 235 -9.46 -11.38 10.47
C LEU A 235 -9.21 -10.01 11.12
N SER A 236 -9.89 -9.64 12.20
CA SER A 236 -9.71 -8.35 12.88
C SER A 236 -8.23 -8.05 13.17
N GLY A 237 -7.42 -9.05 13.48
CA GLY A 237 -5.98 -8.94 13.70
C GLY A 237 -5.11 -8.83 12.44
N GLN A 238 -5.69 -8.89 11.23
CA GLN A 238 -4.97 -8.86 9.95
C GLN A 238 -5.42 -7.72 9.03
N PHE A 239 -6.43 -6.92 9.41
CA PHE A 239 -6.82 -5.72 8.67
C PHE A 239 -6.02 -4.50 9.11
N LEU A 240 -5.67 -3.67 8.12
CA LEU A 240 -4.98 -2.40 8.29
C LEU A 240 -5.84 -1.29 7.69
N TRP A 241 -5.87 -0.14 8.37
CA TRP A 241 -6.50 1.05 7.84
C TRP A 241 -5.53 1.85 6.96
N GLY A 242 -6.04 2.45 5.88
CA GLY A 242 -5.31 3.35 5.00
C GLY A 242 -6.25 4.19 4.16
N SER A 243 -5.79 5.34 3.68
CA SER A 243 -6.58 6.25 2.85
C SER A 243 -6.37 6.04 1.36
N ASP A 244 -5.15 5.73 0.92
CA ASP A 244 -4.70 5.85 -0.47
C ASP A 244 -4.60 7.34 -0.90
N PHE A 245 -4.23 8.21 0.07
CA PHE A 245 -3.96 9.62 -0.25
C PHE A 245 -2.88 9.70 -1.35
N PRO A 246 -3.01 10.58 -2.34
CA PRO A 246 -3.88 11.76 -2.42
C PRO A 246 -5.22 11.55 -3.16
N PHE A 247 -5.62 10.31 -3.45
CA PHE A 247 -6.89 10.02 -4.14
C PHE A 247 -8.08 10.15 -3.20
N LEU A 248 -7.94 9.69 -1.97
CA LEU A 248 -8.93 9.89 -0.89
C LEU A 248 -8.26 10.61 0.29
N THR A 249 -9.01 11.46 0.98
CA THR A 249 -8.45 12.18 2.12
C THR A 249 -8.55 11.35 3.41
N PRO A 250 -7.51 11.36 4.27
CA PRO A 250 -7.53 10.59 5.51
C PRO A 250 -8.66 10.99 6.45
N GLU A 251 -9.03 12.28 6.50
CA GLU A 251 -10.14 12.78 7.33
C GLU A 251 -11.47 12.16 6.92
N ARG A 252 -11.73 12.09 5.61
CA ARG A 252 -12.93 11.44 5.08
C ARG A 252 -12.92 9.95 5.39
N CYS A 253 -11.79 9.28 5.16
CA CYS A 253 -11.67 7.84 5.42
C CYS A 253 -11.86 7.52 6.90
N LEU A 254 -11.34 8.35 7.83
CA LEU A 254 -11.56 8.21 9.27
C LEU A 254 -13.03 8.37 9.63
N ALA A 255 -13.68 9.46 9.18
CA ALA A 255 -15.08 9.72 9.49
C ALA A 255 -16.03 8.62 8.95
N GLU A 256 -15.72 8.10 7.76
CA GLU A 256 -16.49 7.00 7.17
C GLU A 256 -16.19 5.64 7.83
N PHE A 257 -14.98 5.44 8.37
CA PHE A 257 -14.62 4.25 9.14
C PHE A 257 -15.32 4.25 10.51
N ASP A 258 -15.35 5.37 11.21
CA ASP A 258 -16.09 5.53 12.46
C ASP A 258 -17.59 5.17 12.28
N ALA A 259 -18.15 5.49 11.11
CA ALA A 259 -19.54 5.17 10.77
C ALA A 259 -19.82 3.69 10.49
N LEU A 260 -18.78 2.82 10.44
CA LEU A 260 -18.96 1.36 10.35
C LEU A 260 -19.47 0.78 11.68
N ASP A 261 -19.41 1.52 12.78
CA ASP A 261 -19.86 1.10 14.11
C ASP A 261 -19.27 -0.26 14.53
N LEU A 262 -17.95 -0.32 14.52
CA LEU A 262 -17.19 -1.51 14.92
C LEU A 262 -17.07 -1.59 16.45
N PRO A 263 -16.94 -2.79 17.04
CA PRO A 263 -16.51 -2.90 18.43
C PRO A 263 -15.20 -2.12 18.67
N ALA A 264 -15.11 -1.43 19.81
CA ALA A 264 -14.02 -0.48 20.07
C ALA A 264 -12.62 -1.12 19.99
N ASP A 265 -12.49 -2.36 20.46
CA ASP A 265 -11.26 -3.14 20.39
C ASP A 265 -10.87 -3.51 18.95
N VAL A 266 -11.85 -3.86 18.12
CA VAL A 266 -11.65 -4.13 16.69
C VAL A 266 -11.26 -2.85 15.95
N ALA A 267 -11.95 -1.74 16.22
CA ALA A 267 -11.63 -0.45 15.63
C ALA A 267 -10.19 -0.01 15.97
N ASP A 268 -9.79 -0.14 17.22
CA ASP A 268 -8.43 0.18 17.68
C ASP A 268 -7.37 -0.69 17.00
N GLN A 269 -7.63 -2.00 16.88
CA GLN A 269 -6.72 -2.91 16.19
C GLN A 269 -6.53 -2.54 14.72
N VAL A 270 -7.62 -2.24 13.99
CA VAL A 270 -7.58 -1.93 12.56
C VAL A 270 -6.97 -0.56 12.31
N LEU A 271 -7.34 0.45 13.12
CA LEU A 271 -6.85 1.82 12.94
C LEU A 271 -5.35 1.94 13.25
N ARG A 272 -4.82 1.21 14.24
CA ARG A 272 -3.42 1.38 14.66
C ARG A 272 -2.74 0.12 15.19
N GLY A 273 -3.41 -0.72 15.98
CA GLY A 273 -2.77 -1.81 16.70
C GLY A 273 -2.07 -2.82 15.78
N ASN A 274 -2.73 -3.22 14.71
CA ASN A 274 -2.15 -4.16 13.74
C ASN A 274 -0.98 -3.54 12.98
N ALA A 275 -1.13 -2.29 12.51
CA ALA A 275 -0.08 -1.54 11.83
C ALA A 275 1.15 -1.34 12.75
N ALA A 276 0.94 -0.90 13.99
CA ALA A 276 2.01 -0.71 14.97
C ALA A 276 2.80 -2.01 15.21
N ARG A 277 2.09 -3.13 15.32
CA ARG A 277 2.70 -4.46 15.53
C ARG A 277 3.60 -4.86 14.36
N ILE A 278 3.14 -4.77 13.11
CA ILE A 278 3.96 -5.19 11.96
C ILE A 278 5.06 -4.18 11.61
N LEU A 279 4.85 -2.89 11.86
CA LEU A 279 5.87 -1.84 11.72
C LEU A 279 6.87 -1.83 12.89
N ARG A 280 6.62 -2.60 13.95
CA ARG A 280 7.44 -2.67 15.17
C ARG A 280 7.61 -1.27 15.82
N LEU A 281 6.50 -0.55 15.90
CA LEU A 281 6.43 0.73 16.63
C LEU A 281 6.12 0.41 18.10
N GLY A 282 7.09 0.58 18.95
CA GLY A 282 6.98 0.29 20.40
C GLY A 282 7.44 1.45 21.24
#